data_c5862c27abf485c451de7099a5cf7c15
#
_entry.id   c5862c27abf485c451de7099a5cf7c15
#
_cell.length_a   1.000
_cell.length_b   1.000
_cell.length_c   1.000
_cell.angle_alpha   90.00
_cell.angle_beta   90.00
_cell.angle_gamma   90.00
#
_symmetry.space_group_name_H-M   'P 1'
#
loop_
_entity.id
_entity.type
_entity.pdbx_description
1 polymer ?
#
loop_
_entity_poly.entity_id
_entity_poly.type
_entity_poly.pdbx_seq_one_letter_code
_entity_poly.pdbx_strand_id
1 'polypeptide(L)'
;MNKLKTYLFEILLLLFTIGIPYSLGTSETVGGMATSFLIFIVLRYINYWLFAICFSFIALTCALLLPATIWFGYPTITMISAFLETNFQEAKEFTQSLPLYAYMLSIAVLFFAGYILYLGKKKKYIYNKKSILITTLIAVVAIVLTIERPIRKMDEKQGFEFRHSHTLIFSFYDSLYKDITAYYKLRKSIGINVDLPPSWKINEVTPHYQDYVLVIGESVRRDYMSLYGFSVENSKFLKTVKGTVLDGFTSTAANTTNALLRMFIQMKGVDFVYENNIISLAKQAGFETFWISNQGLVGEWDTPIASLSSLADHRMFMKLGHYESKSVYDSGLLAPFKEYLSLPATRPRLFMLHLVGSHPLFEQRLEHPVHYNYYNTNLSSYIQTIEQTDRLLEQIYEILQAKKQSFSLLYFSDHGLETKDRNSPNASLAHGISKASFCVPFVIINSDDTLHKEVHISKSGYHFIDGFAQWLGIKENGLNKTYNFFSPPADSLKVFTGEYVPFASLTEDSIIDSKK
;
A
#
# COMPACT_ATOMS: atom_id res chain seq x y z
N MET A 1 -9.12 -47.32 21.72
CA MET A 1 -8.75 -47.16 20.29
C MET A 1 -9.95 -47.12 19.32
N ASN A 2 -11.02 -47.89 19.53
CA ASN A 2 -12.17 -47.87 18.58
C ASN A 2 -13.02 -46.58 18.58
N LYS A 3 -13.24 -45.93 19.72
CA LYS A 3 -14.05 -44.70 19.78
C LYS A 3 -13.37 -43.50 19.06
N LEU A 4 -12.05 -43.37 19.14
CA LEU A 4 -11.33 -42.30 18.45
C LEU A 4 -11.46 -42.38 16.93
N LYS A 5 -11.39 -43.60 16.36
CA LYS A 5 -11.60 -43.80 14.92
C LYS A 5 -13.01 -43.42 14.45
N THR A 6 -14.01 -43.54 15.32
CA THR A 6 -15.41 -43.21 15.00
C THR A 6 -15.61 -41.71 14.82
N TYR A 7 -14.88 -40.88 15.57
CA TYR A 7 -15.00 -39.39 15.55
C TYR A 7 -13.84 -38.72 14.83
N LEU A 8 -12.98 -39.46 14.18
CA LEU A 8 -11.76 -38.91 13.54
C LEU A 8 -12.10 -37.85 12.49
N PHE A 9 -13.16 -38.03 11.71
CA PHE A 9 -13.61 -37.06 10.72
C PHE A 9 -14.00 -35.72 11.40
N GLU A 10 -14.82 -35.77 12.44
CA GLU A 10 -15.28 -34.59 13.15
C GLU A 10 -14.13 -33.85 13.86
N ILE A 11 -13.20 -34.59 14.44
CA ILE A 11 -12.02 -34.02 15.09
C ILE A 11 -11.15 -33.28 14.08
N LEU A 12 -10.82 -33.90 12.95
CA LEU A 12 -10.00 -33.25 11.93
C LEU A 12 -10.71 -32.08 11.25
N LEU A 13 -12.03 -32.18 11.04
CA LEU A 13 -12.83 -31.09 10.53
C LEU A 13 -12.83 -29.89 11.51
N LEU A 14 -12.92 -30.14 12.81
CA LEU A 14 -12.81 -29.10 13.83
C LEU A 14 -11.44 -28.44 13.80
N LEU A 15 -10.36 -29.21 13.74
CA LEU A 15 -8.99 -28.68 13.62
C LEU A 15 -8.82 -27.83 12.35
N PHE A 16 -9.41 -28.26 11.24
CA PHE A 16 -9.40 -27.46 10.01
C PHE A 16 -10.14 -26.11 10.20
N THR A 17 -11.32 -26.13 10.82
CA THR A 17 -12.08 -24.87 11.04
C THR A 17 -11.40 -23.91 12.02
N ILE A 18 -10.60 -24.41 12.97
CA ILE A 18 -9.72 -23.60 13.80
C ILE A 18 -8.61 -22.94 12.97
N GLY A 19 -8.11 -23.61 11.93
CA GLY A 19 -7.10 -23.06 11.02
C GLY A 19 -7.60 -22.01 10.02
N ILE A 20 -8.91 -21.90 9.77
CA ILE A 20 -9.48 -20.97 8.78
C ILE A 20 -9.08 -19.51 9.04
N PRO A 21 -9.26 -18.92 10.26
CA PRO A 21 -8.93 -17.52 10.48
C PRO A 21 -7.45 -17.21 10.24
N TYR A 22 -6.54 -18.11 10.62
CA TYR A 22 -5.10 -17.95 10.34
C TYR A 22 -4.81 -17.95 8.85
N SER A 23 -5.46 -18.86 8.11
CA SER A 23 -5.29 -18.96 6.65
C SER A 23 -5.87 -17.77 5.89
N LEU A 24 -6.90 -17.11 6.42
CA LEU A 24 -7.55 -15.96 5.80
C LEU A 24 -7.06 -14.62 6.37
N GLY A 25 -6.17 -14.63 7.36
CA GLY A 25 -5.68 -13.43 8.04
C GLY A 25 -6.75 -12.69 8.84
N THR A 26 -7.87 -13.35 9.19
CA THR A 26 -8.98 -12.74 9.92
C THR A 26 -8.76 -12.84 11.43
N SER A 27 -9.43 -11.96 12.21
CA SER A 27 -9.41 -12.05 13.66
C SER A 27 -10.02 -13.37 14.13
N GLU A 28 -9.34 -14.02 15.08
CA GLU A 28 -9.79 -15.26 15.67
C GLU A 28 -11.05 -15.03 16.52
N THR A 29 -12.13 -15.70 16.17
CA THR A 29 -13.33 -15.74 16.99
C THR A 29 -13.78 -17.17 17.20
N VAL A 30 -13.94 -17.58 18.46
CA VAL A 30 -14.45 -18.92 18.82
C VAL A 30 -15.82 -19.15 18.16
N GLY A 31 -16.66 -18.13 18.13
CA GLY A 31 -17.97 -18.20 17.46
C GLY A 31 -17.84 -18.49 15.97
N GLY A 32 -16.91 -17.87 15.27
CA GLY A 32 -16.69 -18.07 13.83
C GLY A 32 -16.18 -19.46 13.47
N MET A 33 -15.21 -19.97 14.25
CA MET A 33 -14.70 -21.34 14.11
C MET A 33 -15.80 -22.38 14.34
N ALA A 34 -16.58 -22.23 15.44
CA ALA A 34 -17.67 -23.10 15.79
C ALA A 34 -18.78 -23.09 14.71
N THR A 35 -19.18 -21.92 14.24
CA THR A 35 -20.23 -21.79 13.22
C THR A 35 -19.81 -22.46 11.90
N SER A 36 -18.55 -22.25 11.47
CA SER A 36 -18.00 -22.90 10.28
C SER A 36 -18.01 -24.44 10.41
N PHE A 37 -17.62 -24.94 11.59
CA PHE A 37 -17.68 -26.37 11.88
C PHE A 37 -19.12 -26.93 11.81
N LEU A 38 -20.08 -26.25 12.44
CA LEU A 38 -21.49 -26.66 12.44
C LEU A 38 -22.06 -26.70 11.02
N ILE A 39 -21.75 -25.70 10.18
CA ILE A 39 -22.17 -25.66 8.79
C ILE A 39 -21.63 -26.87 8.03
N PHE A 40 -20.34 -27.19 8.14
CA PHE A 40 -19.77 -28.34 7.44
C PHE A 40 -20.34 -29.69 7.91
N ILE A 41 -20.62 -29.83 9.20
CA ILE A 41 -21.30 -31.04 9.73
C ILE A 41 -22.68 -31.19 9.12
N VAL A 42 -23.47 -30.12 9.08
CA VAL A 42 -24.81 -30.11 8.49
C VAL A 42 -24.75 -30.45 7.00
N LEU A 43 -23.88 -29.77 6.24
CA LEU A 43 -23.70 -30.04 4.82
C LEU A 43 -23.32 -31.51 4.57
N ARG A 44 -22.38 -32.08 5.36
CA ARG A 44 -21.98 -33.48 5.21
C ARG A 44 -23.09 -34.45 5.58
N TYR A 45 -23.92 -34.11 6.58
CA TYR A 45 -25.08 -34.91 6.94
C TYR A 45 -26.14 -34.94 5.82
N ILE A 46 -26.39 -33.78 5.18
CA ILE A 46 -27.36 -33.66 4.09
C ILE A 46 -26.86 -34.40 2.84
N ASN A 47 -25.68 -34.06 2.36
CA ASN A 47 -25.12 -34.64 1.15
C ASN A 47 -23.58 -34.53 1.12
N TYR A 48 -22.91 -35.63 0.83
CA TYR A 48 -21.45 -35.65 0.73
C TYR A 48 -20.93 -34.73 -0.37
N TRP A 49 -21.55 -34.71 -1.54
CA TRP A 49 -21.04 -33.92 -2.67
C TRP A 49 -21.20 -32.41 -2.44
N LEU A 50 -22.30 -32.00 -1.82
CA LEU A 50 -22.51 -30.62 -1.41
C LEU A 50 -21.44 -30.19 -0.39
N PHE A 51 -21.20 -31.02 0.62
CA PHE A 51 -20.09 -30.81 1.57
C PHE A 51 -18.75 -30.73 0.85
N ALA A 52 -18.45 -31.69 -0.06
CA ALA A 52 -17.17 -31.77 -0.74
C ALA A 52 -16.90 -30.53 -1.60
N ILE A 53 -17.90 -30.02 -2.32
CA ILE A 53 -17.77 -28.80 -3.15
C ILE A 53 -17.50 -27.58 -2.26
N CYS A 54 -18.35 -27.32 -1.25
CA CYS A 54 -18.21 -26.17 -0.37
C CYS A 54 -16.90 -26.22 0.43
N PHE A 55 -16.57 -27.38 0.98
CA PHE A 55 -15.35 -27.58 1.76
C PHE A 55 -14.10 -27.42 0.90
N SER A 56 -14.05 -28.02 -0.31
CA SER A 56 -12.92 -27.88 -1.24
C SER A 56 -12.71 -26.43 -1.68
N PHE A 57 -13.79 -25.70 -1.93
CA PHE A 57 -13.71 -24.27 -2.26
C PHE A 57 -13.04 -23.48 -1.14
N ILE A 58 -13.46 -23.68 0.11
CA ILE A 58 -12.86 -23.02 1.27
C ILE A 58 -11.40 -23.45 1.48
N ALA A 59 -11.12 -24.76 1.38
CA ALA A 59 -9.77 -25.28 1.54
C ALA A 59 -8.81 -24.73 0.48
N LEU A 60 -9.27 -24.60 -0.76
CA LEU A 60 -8.50 -23.99 -1.85
C LEU A 60 -8.23 -22.50 -1.57
N THR A 61 -9.26 -21.76 -1.14
CA THR A 61 -9.09 -20.34 -0.76
C THR A 61 -8.08 -20.19 0.37
N CYS A 62 -8.19 -21.00 1.43
CA CYS A 62 -7.22 -21.00 2.53
C CYS A 62 -5.80 -21.27 2.03
N ALA A 63 -5.60 -22.30 1.20
CA ALA A 63 -4.29 -22.65 0.69
C ALA A 63 -3.69 -21.58 -0.24
N LEU A 64 -4.51 -20.93 -1.09
CA LEU A 64 -4.05 -19.88 -2.01
C LEU A 64 -3.67 -18.58 -1.29
N LEU A 65 -4.42 -18.21 -0.27
CA LEU A 65 -4.18 -16.95 0.46
C LEU A 65 -3.12 -17.10 1.55
N LEU A 66 -2.96 -18.27 2.13
CA LEU A 66 -2.08 -18.51 3.28
C LEU A 66 -0.66 -17.95 3.12
N PRO A 67 0.04 -18.08 1.97
CA PRO A 67 1.38 -17.52 1.82
C PRO A 67 1.43 -16.01 2.01
N ALA A 68 0.41 -15.29 1.55
CA ALA A 68 0.32 -13.85 1.69
C ALA A 68 -0.21 -13.45 3.07
N THR A 69 -1.24 -14.12 3.58
CA THR A 69 -1.89 -13.74 4.85
C THR A 69 -1.05 -13.98 6.08
N ILE A 70 -0.14 -14.96 6.05
CA ILE A 70 0.85 -15.17 7.13
C ILE A 70 1.72 -13.92 7.33
N TRP A 71 2.05 -13.21 6.24
CA TRP A 71 2.95 -12.06 6.27
C TRP A 71 2.21 -10.73 6.39
N PHE A 72 1.08 -10.60 5.71
CA PHE A 72 0.38 -9.32 5.56
C PHE A 72 -0.95 -9.26 6.31
N GLY A 73 -1.39 -10.38 6.89
CA GLY A 73 -2.69 -10.44 7.55
C GLY A 73 -3.87 -10.45 6.58
N TYR A 74 -5.00 -9.92 7.01
CA TYR A 74 -6.22 -9.83 6.20
C TYR A 74 -5.99 -8.98 4.94
N PRO A 75 -6.45 -9.43 3.75
CA PRO A 75 -6.31 -8.67 2.51
C PRO A 75 -7.21 -7.42 2.51
N THR A 76 -6.68 -6.32 3.04
CA THR A 76 -7.34 -5.01 3.05
C THR A 76 -7.45 -4.43 1.64
N ILE A 77 -8.28 -3.38 1.45
CA ILE A 77 -8.38 -2.65 0.18
C ILE A 77 -7.00 -2.17 -0.33
N THR A 78 -6.09 -1.84 0.57
CA THR A 78 -4.71 -1.44 0.22
C THR A 78 -3.90 -2.57 -0.39
N MET A 79 -4.03 -3.78 0.16
CA MET A 79 -3.38 -4.98 -0.35
C MET A 79 -4.04 -5.47 -1.64
N ILE A 80 -5.38 -5.36 -1.72
CA ILE A 80 -6.15 -5.70 -2.92
C ILE A 80 -5.77 -4.75 -4.08
N SER A 81 -5.66 -3.45 -3.83
CA SER A 81 -5.23 -2.48 -4.85
C SER A 81 -3.81 -2.78 -5.33
N ALA A 82 -2.87 -3.01 -4.42
CA ALA A 82 -1.51 -3.40 -4.77
C ALA A 82 -1.49 -4.68 -5.63
N PHE A 83 -2.26 -5.70 -5.27
CA PHE A 83 -2.36 -6.94 -6.04
C PHE A 83 -2.99 -6.74 -7.44
N LEU A 84 -4.05 -5.93 -7.54
CA LEU A 84 -4.75 -5.67 -8.81
C LEU A 84 -3.97 -4.73 -9.74
N GLU A 85 -3.06 -3.92 -9.20
CA GLU A 85 -2.19 -3.01 -9.95
C GLU A 85 -0.83 -3.64 -10.29
N THR A 86 -0.51 -4.79 -9.68
CA THR A 86 0.75 -5.53 -9.85
C THR A 86 0.87 -6.05 -11.28
N ASN A 87 1.97 -5.75 -11.95
CA ASN A 87 2.33 -6.36 -13.23
C ASN A 87 2.92 -7.77 -13.03
N PHE A 88 3.10 -8.53 -14.12
CA PHE A 88 3.60 -9.92 -14.04
C PHE A 88 4.98 -10.01 -13.37
N GLN A 89 5.87 -9.05 -13.62
CA GLN A 89 7.20 -9.05 -13.02
C GLN A 89 7.12 -8.83 -11.51
N GLU A 90 6.34 -7.87 -11.06
CA GLU A 90 6.09 -7.63 -9.64
C GLU A 90 5.38 -8.81 -8.96
N ALA A 91 4.39 -9.42 -9.63
CA ALA A 91 3.72 -10.62 -9.14
C ALA A 91 4.71 -11.78 -8.93
N LYS A 92 5.64 -11.97 -9.89
CA LYS A 92 6.72 -12.95 -9.78
C LYS A 92 7.66 -12.62 -8.64
N GLU A 93 8.07 -11.37 -8.51
CA GLU A 93 8.92 -10.86 -7.44
C GLU A 93 8.24 -11.05 -6.07
N PHE A 94 6.96 -10.72 -5.97
CA PHE A 94 6.16 -10.94 -4.76
C PHE A 94 6.12 -12.43 -4.38
N THR A 95 5.84 -13.31 -5.33
CA THR A 95 5.82 -14.75 -5.05
C THR A 95 7.19 -15.30 -4.65
N GLN A 96 8.28 -14.75 -5.20
CA GLN A 96 9.64 -15.12 -4.82
C GLN A 96 10.07 -14.57 -3.45
N SER A 97 9.50 -13.47 -3.00
CA SER A 97 9.79 -12.88 -1.69
C SER A 97 9.16 -13.65 -0.53
N LEU A 98 8.12 -14.44 -0.79
CA LEU A 98 7.44 -15.19 0.25
C LEU A 98 8.29 -16.42 0.67
N PRO A 99 8.38 -16.73 1.97
CA PRO A 99 9.24 -17.80 2.45
C PRO A 99 8.72 -19.16 2.04
N LEU A 100 9.64 -20.09 1.74
CA LEU A 100 9.32 -21.45 1.29
C LEU A 100 8.38 -22.19 2.24
N TYR A 101 8.52 -21.97 3.57
CA TYR A 101 7.65 -22.64 4.55
C TYR A 101 6.17 -22.26 4.38
N ALA A 102 5.86 -21.04 3.91
CA ALA A 102 4.48 -20.62 3.68
C ALA A 102 3.82 -21.44 2.56
N TYR A 103 4.57 -21.73 1.50
CA TYR A 103 4.11 -22.63 0.42
C TYR A 103 3.97 -24.07 0.89
N MET A 104 4.91 -24.56 1.72
CA MET A 104 4.82 -25.90 2.30
C MET A 104 3.58 -26.03 3.19
N LEU A 105 3.23 -24.99 3.97
CA LEU A 105 2.00 -24.97 4.77
C LEU A 105 0.76 -25.00 3.88
N SER A 106 0.73 -24.25 2.77
CA SER A 106 -0.38 -24.28 1.82
C SER A 106 -0.59 -25.69 1.23
N ILE A 107 0.48 -26.35 0.85
CA ILE A 107 0.44 -27.74 0.38
C ILE A 107 -0.07 -28.68 1.50
N ALA A 108 0.39 -28.50 2.73
CA ALA A 108 -0.07 -29.28 3.88
C ALA A 108 -1.57 -29.08 4.13
N VAL A 109 -2.10 -27.86 4.00
CA VAL A 109 -3.55 -27.56 4.09
C VAL A 109 -4.32 -28.36 3.04
N LEU A 110 -3.85 -28.43 1.79
CA LEU A 110 -4.52 -29.18 0.73
C LEU A 110 -4.52 -30.70 1.00
N PHE A 111 -3.39 -31.27 1.45
CA PHE A 111 -3.32 -32.68 1.84
C PHE A 111 -4.23 -32.98 3.02
N PHE A 112 -4.25 -32.11 4.03
CA PHE A 112 -5.12 -32.25 5.20
C PHE A 112 -6.59 -32.20 4.80
N ALA A 113 -6.98 -31.26 3.94
CA ALA A 113 -8.32 -31.17 3.40
C ALA A 113 -8.71 -32.40 2.57
N GLY A 114 -7.81 -32.89 1.71
CA GLY A 114 -8.02 -34.13 0.95
C GLY A 114 -8.26 -35.34 1.85
N TYR A 115 -7.55 -35.44 2.97
CA TYR A 115 -7.76 -36.49 3.95
C TYR A 115 -9.12 -36.37 4.66
N ILE A 116 -9.55 -35.15 5.00
CA ILE A 116 -10.90 -34.91 5.55
C ILE A 116 -11.98 -35.31 4.55
N LEU A 117 -11.83 -34.98 3.27
CA LEU A 117 -12.77 -35.40 2.20
C LEU A 117 -12.86 -36.91 2.09
N TYR A 118 -11.69 -37.60 2.13
CA TYR A 118 -11.66 -39.06 2.10
C TYR A 118 -12.40 -39.68 3.28
N LEU A 119 -12.17 -39.20 4.51
CA LEU A 119 -12.87 -39.67 5.69
C LEU A 119 -14.36 -39.29 5.63
N GLY A 120 -14.68 -38.10 5.17
CA GLY A 120 -16.05 -37.65 4.96
C GLY A 120 -16.83 -38.56 4.01
N LYS A 121 -16.19 -39.00 2.90
CA LYS A 121 -16.79 -39.97 1.96
C LYS A 121 -17.10 -41.32 2.63
N LYS A 122 -16.23 -41.77 3.51
CA LYS A 122 -16.38 -43.06 4.24
C LYS A 122 -17.37 -42.98 5.41
N LYS A 123 -17.66 -41.75 5.93
CA LYS A 123 -18.55 -41.58 7.05
C LYS A 123 -19.99 -41.92 6.67
N LYS A 124 -20.58 -42.88 7.40
CA LYS A 124 -21.99 -43.25 7.26
C LYS A 124 -22.82 -42.60 8.37
N TYR A 125 -23.89 -41.95 8.03
CA TYR A 125 -24.87 -41.44 8.98
C TYR A 125 -26.08 -42.32 9.07
N ILE A 126 -26.61 -42.45 10.29
CA ILE A 126 -27.85 -43.14 10.55
C ILE A 126 -28.98 -42.12 10.50
N TYR A 127 -29.88 -42.24 9.53
CA TYR A 127 -31.01 -41.36 9.36
C TYR A 127 -32.21 -41.90 10.15
N ASN A 128 -32.39 -41.41 11.37
CA ASN A 128 -33.58 -41.66 12.21
C ASN A 128 -34.12 -40.34 12.76
N LYS A 129 -35.33 -40.39 13.33
CA LYS A 129 -36.01 -39.18 13.87
C LYS A 129 -35.14 -38.38 14.81
N LYS A 130 -34.36 -39.03 15.67
CA LYS A 130 -33.44 -38.39 16.64
C LYS A 130 -32.29 -37.68 15.95
N SER A 131 -31.61 -38.34 14.98
CA SER A 131 -30.48 -37.74 14.25
C SER A 131 -30.92 -36.59 13.34
N ILE A 132 -32.08 -36.72 12.71
CA ILE A 132 -32.68 -35.63 11.91
C ILE A 132 -32.97 -34.42 12.82
N LEU A 133 -33.66 -34.64 13.97
CA LEU A 133 -33.95 -33.57 14.91
C LEU A 133 -32.67 -32.86 15.40
N ILE A 134 -31.66 -33.60 15.80
CA ILE A 134 -30.37 -33.02 16.27
C ILE A 134 -29.71 -32.20 15.15
N THR A 135 -29.67 -32.72 13.94
CA THR A 135 -29.05 -31.98 12.82
C THR A 135 -29.84 -30.75 12.44
N THR A 136 -31.17 -30.81 12.51
CA THR A 136 -32.04 -29.64 12.31
C THR A 136 -31.79 -28.57 13.37
N LEU A 137 -31.65 -28.94 14.65
CA LEU A 137 -31.29 -28.00 15.72
C LEU A 137 -29.91 -27.37 15.48
N ILE A 138 -28.94 -28.16 15.08
CA ILE A 138 -27.59 -27.65 14.73
C ILE A 138 -27.69 -26.66 13.55
N ALA A 139 -28.45 -26.98 12.53
CA ALA A 139 -28.65 -26.09 11.37
C ALA A 139 -29.32 -24.76 11.79
N VAL A 140 -30.36 -24.82 12.64
CA VAL A 140 -31.01 -23.61 13.17
C VAL A 140 -30.01 -22.75 13.96
N VAL A 141 -29.23 -23.36 14.86
CA VAL A 141 -28.18 -22.64 15.60
C VAL A 141 -27.16 -22.00 14.67
N ALA A 142 -26.67 -22.74 13.65
CA ALA A 142 -25.73 -22.20 12.68
C ALA A 142 -26.32 -21.02 11.88
N ILE A 143 -27.60 -21.09 11.48
CA ILE A 143 -28.30 -20.00 10.79
C ILE A 143 -28.42 -18.78 11.72
N VAL A 144 -28.89 -18.97 12.96
CA VAL A 144 -29.04 -17.88 13.93
C VAL A 144 -27.71 -17.18 14.17
N LEU A 145 -26.63 -17.92 14.42
CA LEU A 145 -25.29 -17.35 14.61
C LEU A 145 -24.77 -16.63 13.35
N THR A 146 -25.21 -17.04 12.16
CA THR A 146 -24.81 -16.40 10.90
C THR A 146 -25.51 -15.05 10.70
N ILE A 147 -26.80 -14.92 11.05
CA ILE A 147 -27.62 -13.75 10.70
C ILE A 147 -27.86 -12.79 11.87
N GLU A 148 -27.73 -13.23 13.13
CA GLU A 148 -28.04 -12.42 14.34
C GLU A 148 -27.27 -11.10 14.35
N ARG A 149 -25.97 -11.16 14.17
CA ARG A 149 -25.10 -9.98 14.23
C ARG A 149 -25.27 -9.04 13.03
N PRO A 150 -25.38 -9.52 11.76
CA PRO A 150 -25.81 -8.71 10.63
C PRO A 150 -27.14 -7.99 10.86
N ILE A 151 -28.16 -8.66 11.38
CA ILE A 151 -29.46 -8.04 11.68
C ILE A 151 -29.33 -6.99 12.77
N ARG A 152 -28.61 -7.28 13.87
CA ARG A 152 -28.43 -6.35 14.98
C ARG A 152 -27.64 -5.10 14.61
N LYS A 153 -26.74 -5.20 13.61
CA LYS A 153 -25.92 -4.08 13.11
C LYS A 153 -26.49 -3.38 11.88
N MET A 154 -27.64 -3.85 11.39
CA MET A 154 -28.33 -3.24 10.27
C MET A 154 -28.83 -1.85 10.66
N ASP A 155 -28.47 -0.83 9.89
CA ASP A 155 -28.99 0.52 10.01
C ASP A 155 -29.65 0.99 8.70
N GLU A 156 -30.30 2.17 8.72
CA GLU A 156 -31.00 2.71 7.55
C GLU A 156 -30.07 3.02 6.35
N LYS A 157 -28.77 3.20 6.60
CA LYS A 157 -27.78 3.55 5.57
C LYS A 157 -27.06 2.34 4.99
N GLN A 158 -26.77 1.33 5.83
CA GLN A 158 -25.91 0.21 5.44
C GLN A 158 -26.66 -1.07 5.10
N GLY A 159 -27.93 -1.21 5.51
CA GLY A 159 -28.70 -2.41 5.25
C GLY A 159 -28.12 -3.68 5.89
N PHE A 160 -28.52 -4.85 5.36
CA PHE A 160 -28.03 -6.15 5.82
C PHE A 160 -26.66 -6.48 5.18
N GLU A 161 -25.65 -6.78 6.01
CA GLU A 161 -24.29 -7.08 5.55
C GLU A 161 -23.71 -8.33 6.23
N PHE A 162 -23.30 -9.31 5.43
CA PHE A 162 -22.65 -10.54 5.94
C PHE A 162 -21.27 -10.29 6.56
N ARG A 163 -20.58 -9.17 6.28
CA ARG A 163 -19.29 -8.86 6.91
C ARG A 163 -19.35 -8.80 8.44
N HIS A 164 -20.54 -8.56 8.98
CA HIS A 164 -20.79 -8.57 10.41
C HIS A 164 -21.12 -9.95 10.97
N SER A 165 -21.23 -10.99 10.13
CA SER A 165 -21.55 -12.34 10.55
C SER A 165 -20.48 -12.92 11.46
N HIS A 166 -20.90 -13.76 12.41
CA HIS A 166 -19.98 -14.62 13.14
C HIS A 166 -19.37 -15.69 12.25
N THR A 167 -20.01 -16.08 11.15
CA THR A 167 -19.50 -17.09 10.23
C THR A 167 -18.36 -16.51 9.40
N LEU A 168 -17.12 -16.93 9.70
CA LEU A 168 -15.90 -16.43 9.08
C LEU A 168 -15.93 -16.45 7.55
N ILE A 169 -16.49 -17.52 6.99
CA ILE A 169 -16.59 -17.69 5.53
C ILE A 169 -17.43 -16.57 4.91
N PHE A 170 -18.60 -16.29 5.44
CA PHE A 170 -19.48 -15.25 4.90
C PHE A 170 -18.92 -13.84 5.14
N SER A 171 -18.38 -13.59 6.35
CA SER A 171 -17.80 -12.28 6.65
C SER A 171 -16.58 -12.00 5.78
N PHE A 172 -15.75 -12.99 5.51
CA PHE A 172 -14.57 -12.86 4.66
C PHE A 172 -14.94 -12.52 3.20
N TYR A 173 -15.82 -13.31 2.58
CA TYR A 173 -16.16 -13.07 1.16
C TYR A 173 -16.98 -11.80 0.95
N ASP A 174 -17.86 -11.42 1.87
CA ASP A 174 -18.60 -10.17 1.77
C ASP A 174 -17.65 -8.96 1.90
N SER A 175 -16.71 -9.01 2.84
CA SER A 175 -15.69 -7.97 2.97
C SER A 175 -14.79 -7.88 1.73
N LEU A 176 -14.28 -9.02 1.26
CA LEU A 176 -13.45 -9.07 0.06
C LEU A 176 -14.19 -8.52 -1.19
N TYR A 177 -15.46 -8.89 -1.38
CA TYR A 177 -16.29 -8.39 -2.47
C TYR A 177 -16.47 -6.86 -2.39
N LYS A 178 -16.70 -6.33 -1.20
CA LYS A 178 -16.85 -4.88 -0.98
C LYS A 178 -15.56 -4.13 -1.24
N ASP A 179 -14.44 -4.65 -0.75
CA ASP A 179 -13.14 -4.03 -0.95
C ASP A 179 -12.74 -4.02 -2.44
N ILE A 180 -12.97 -5.13 -3.16
CA ILE A 180 -12.77 -5.18 -4.62
C ILE A 180 -13.71 -4.20 -5.33
N THR A 181 -14.99 -4.15 -4.95
CA THR A 181 -15.96 -3.24 -5.56
C THR A 181 -15.61 -1.77 -5.29
N ALA A 182 -15.15 -1.46 -4.06
CA ALA A 182 -14.70 -0.13 -3.69
C ALA A 182 -13.47 0.29 -4.51
N TYR A 183 -12.52 -0.61 -4.72
CA TYR A 183 -11.37 -0.38 -5.60
C TYR A 183 -11.79 -0.06 -7.04
N TYR A 184 -12.66 -0.88 -7.65
CA TYR A 184 -13.12 -0.62 -9.02
C TYR A 184 -13.96 0.66 -9.13
N LYS A 185 -14.78 1.00 -8.13
CA LYS A 185 -15.48 2.29 -8.07
C LYS A 185 -14.50 3.45 -8.01
N LEU A 186 -13.48 3.37 -7.14
CA LEU A 186 -12.44 4.37 -7.02
C LEU A 186 -11.72 4.57 -8.36
N ARG A 187 -11.26 3.49 -8.97
CA ARG A 187 -10.59 3.49 -10.26
C ARG A 187 -11.44 4.09 -11.38
N LYS A 188 -12.71 3.68 -11.48
CA LYS A 188 -13.66 4.21 -12.47
C LYS A 188 -13.90 5.72 -12.24
N SER A 189 -14.05 6.14 -11.00
CA SER A 189 -14.26 7.55 -10.65
C SER A 189 -13.06 8.41 -11.04
N ILE A 190 -11.83 7.92 -10.83
CA ILE A 190 -10.62 8.62 -11.25
C ILE A 190 -10.58 8.73 -12.78
N GLY A 191 -10.73 7.62 -13.51
CA GLY A 191 -10.65 7.61 -14.98
C GLY A 191 -11.72 8.46 -15.67
N ILE A 192 -12.89 8.65 -15.06
CA ILE A 192 -13.97 9.49 -15.64
C ILE A 192 -13.81 10.96 -15.24
N ASN A 193 -13.39 11.22 -14.00
CA ASN A 193 -13.48 12.56 -13.40
C ASN A 193 -12.17 13.34 -13.47
N VAL A 194 -11.05 12.68 -13.75
CA VAL A 194 -9.74 13.35 -13.83
C VAL A 194 -9.69 14.33 -15.00
N ASP A 195 -10.39 14.05 -16.09
CA ASP A 195 -10.46 14.87 -17.30
C ASP A 195 -11.53 15.98 -17.24
N LEU A 196 -12.31 16.05 -16.15
CA LEU A 196 -13.27 17.14 -15.98
C LEU A 196 -12.54 18.48 -15.83
N PRO A 197 -13.14 19.59 -16.28
CA PRO A 197 -12.58 20.92 -16.07
C PRO A 197 -12.36 21.18 -14.57
N PRO A 198 -11.15 21.57 -14.13
CA PRO A 198 -10.88 21.82 -12.73
C PRO A 198 -11.66 23.03 -12.21
N SER A 199 -12.13 22.92 -10.98
CA SER A 199 -12.94 23.96 -10.33
C SER A 199 -12.12 24.93 -9.48
N TRP A 200 -10.80 24.97 -9.65
CA TRP A 200 -9.89 25.87 -8.94
C TRP A 200 -10.26 27.34 -9.11
N LYS A 201 -10.20 28.09 -8.02
CA LYS A 201 -10.41 29.56 -7.99
C LYS A 201 -9.10 30.23 -7.56
N ILE A 202 -8.16 30.31 -8.52
CA ILE A 202 -6.84 30.90 -8.31
C ILE A 202 -6.97 32.41 -8.27
N ASN A 203 -6.43 33.04 -7.21
CA ASN A 203 -6.46 34.49 -6.99
C ASN A 203 -5.15 35.17 -7.40
N GLU A 204 -4.03 34.48 -7.15
CA GLU A 204 -2.70 35.05 -7.34
C GLU A 204 -1.70 33.91 -7.67
N VAL A 205 -0.76 34.19 -8.56
CA VAL A 205 0.32 33.29 -8.92
C VAL A 205 1.63 34.09 -8.92
N THR A 206 2.50 33.81 -7.97
CA THR A 206 3.79 34.50 -7.77
C THR A 206 4.91 33.50 -7.55
N PRO A 207 5.32 32.73 -8.59
CA PRO A 207 6.37 31.74 -8.48
C PRO A 207 7.72 32.44 -8.24
N HIS A 208 8.50 31.92 -7.26
CA HIS A 208 9.83 32.42 -6.94
C HIS A 208 10.91 31.88 -7.85
N TYR A 209 10.68 30.68 -8.42
CA TYR A 209 11.68 29.96 -9.22
C TYR A 209 11.16 29.73 -10.64
N GLN A 210 12.09 29.54 -11.58
CA GLN A 210 11.77 29.17 -12.95
C GLN A 210 11.40 27.71 -13.06
N ASP A 211 12.15 26.84 -12.38
CA ASP A 211 12.01 25.40 -12.43
C ASP A 211 11.70 24.83 -11.04
N TYR A 212 10.60 24.10 -10.96
CA TYR A 212 10.20 23.34 -9.78
C TYR A 212 10.33 21.86 -10.11
N VAL A 213 11.02 21.11 -9.26
CA VAL A 213 11.21 19.67 -9.43
C VAL A 213 10.67 18.93 -8.23
N LEU A 214 9.62 18.14 -8.43
CA LEU A 214 9.03 17.25 -7.44
C LEU A 214 9.54 15.84 -7.67
N VAL A 215 10.39 15.33 -6.78
CA VAL A 215 10.87 13.94 -6.82
C VAL A 215 10.05 13.12 -5.84
N ILE A 216 9.27 12.18 -6.38
CA ILE A 216 8.42 11.25 -5.63
C ILE A 216 9.22 9.97 -5.45
N GLY A 217 9.73 9.75 -4.22
CA GLY A 217 10.40 8.53 -3.81
C GLY A 217 9.40 7.43 -3.49
N GLU A 218 9.90 6.22 -3.30
CA GLU A 218 9.10 5.00 -3.11
C GLU A 218 9.63 4.20 -1.94
N SER A 219 8.75 3.88 -0.98
CA SER A 219 9.00 2.93 0.13
C SER A 219 10.15 3.29 1.08
N VAL A 220 10.52 4.58 1.23
CA VAL A 220 11.62 4.99 2.11
C VAL A 220 11.12 5.30 3.51
N ARG A 221 11.61 4.53 4.49
CA ARG A 221 11.47 4.83 5.92
C ARG A 221 12.48 5.89 6.34
N ARG A 222 12.01 6.95 6.97
CA ARG A 222 12.84 8.04 7.47
C ARG A 222 13.93 7.58 8.44
N ASP A 223 13.59 6.65 9.34
CA ASP A 223 14.48 6.15 10.39
C ASP A 223 15.62 5.25 9.88
N TYR A 224 15.63 4.86 8.59
CA TYR A 224 16.76 4.19 7.93
C TYR A 224 17.62 5.16 7.11
N MET A 225 17.47 6.48 7.27
CA MET A 225 18.32 7.48 6.61
C MET A 225 19.29 8.14 7.59
N SER A 226 20.58 8.24 7.23
CA SER A 226 21.56 8.95 8.05
C SER A 226 21.22 10.43 8.22
N LEU A 227 20.47 11.00 7.30
CA LEU A 227 19.88 12.35 7.42
C LEU A 227 19.07 12.54 8.72
N TYR A 228 18.39 11.50 9.18
CA TYR A 228 17.55 11.51 10.40
C TYR A 228 18.16 10.71 11.55
N GLY A 229 19.47 10.48 11.51
CA GLY A 229 20.21 9.87 12.63
C GLY A 229 20.44 8.36 12.54
N PHE A 230 20.16 7.72 11.39
CA PHE A 230 20.53 6.33 11.19
C PHE A 230 22.06 6.16 11.23
N SER A 231 22.55 5.07 11.82
CA SER A 231 23.97 4.84 12.08
C SER A 231 24.81 4.56 10.82
N VAL A 232 24.17 4.11 9.73
CA VAL A 232 24.87 3.86 8.46
C VAL A 232 24.74 5.07 7.55
N GLU A 233 25.87 5.58 7.04
CA GLU A 233 25.93 6.77 6.21
C GLU A 233 25.45 6.44 4.78
N ASN A 234 24.17 6.72 4.49
CA ASN A 234 23.51 6.40 3.23
C ASN A 234 22.71 7.56 2.61
N SER A 235 22.82 8.76 3.16
CA SER A 235 22.18 9.97 2.63
C SER A 235 23.10 11.20 2.79
N LYS A 236 24.33 11.08 2.28
CA LYS A 236 25.39 12.08 2.44
C LYS A 236 25.06 13.41 1.78
N PHE A 237 24.50 13.37 0.57
CA PHE A 237 24.13 14.57 -0.16
C PHE A 237 23.05 15.34 0.61
N LEU A 238 21.93 14.69 0.94
CA LEU A 238 20.84 15.34 1.66
C LEU A 238 21.24 15.85 3.04
N LYS A 239 22.20 15.21 3.71
CA LYS A 239 22.72 15.63 5.01
C LYS A 239 23.59 16.88 4.95
N THR A 240 24.16 17.20 3.81
CA THR A 240 25.14 18.29 3.65
C THR A 240 24.69 19.40 2.73
N VAL A 241 23.76 19.14 1.81
CA VAL A 241 23.26 20.14 0.88
C VAL A 241 22.58 21.29 1.64
N LYS A 242 22.74 22.50 1.15
CA LYS A 242 21.98 23.65 1.65
C LYS A 242 20.51 23.49 1.23
N GLY A 243 19.63 23.51 2.20
CA GLY A 243 18.21 23.23 2.01
C GLY A 243 17.48 23.10 3.34
N THR A 244 16.21 22.78 3.33
CA THR A 244 15.41 22.57 4.54
C THR A 244 14.89 21.16 4.61
N VAL A 245 15.24 20.44 5.67
CA VAL A 245 14.81 19.09 6.01
C VAL A 245 13.64 19.18 7.00
N LEU A 246 12.56 18.48 6.73
CA LEU A 246 11.45 18.33 7.65
C LEU A 246 11.55 16.99 8.38
N ASP A 247 11.77 17.03 9.68
CA ASP A 247 11.62 15.88 10.56
C ASP A 247 10.24 15.89 11.20
N GLY A 248 9.34 15.04 10.72
CA GLY A 248 7.96 14.93 11.18
C GLY A 248 6.91 14.83 10.08
N PHE A 249 7.30 14.64 8.82
CA PHE A 249 6.33 14.41 7.75
C PHE A 249 5.75 12.99 7.83
N THR A 250 4.42 12.92 7.78
CA THR A 250 3.66 11.67 7.86
C THR A 250 2.84 11.48 6.60
N SER A 251 3.10 10.39 5.87
CA SER A 251 2.32 9.97 4.72
C SER A 251 0.86 9.66 5.09
N THR A 252 -0.02 9.69 4.11
CA THR A 252 -1.47 9.47 4.30
C THR A 252 -1.85 7.98 4.31
N ALA A 253 -1.07 7.10 3.67
CA ALA A 253 -1.32 5.67 3.58
C ALA A 253 0.00 4.90 3.43
N ALA A 254 -0.06 3.57 3.55
CA ALA A 254 1.10 2.68 3.53
C ALA A 254 1.28 1.96 2.17
N ASN A 255 0.78 2.53 1.09
CA ASN A 255 1.06 2.13 -0.29
C ASN A 255 0.92 3.32 -1.24
N THR A 256 1.59 3.24 -2.37
CA THR A 256 1.72 4.30 -3.38
C THR A 256 0.38 4.90 -3.81
N THR A 257 -0.55 4.07 -4.30
CA THR A 257 -1.84 4.54 -4.82
C THR A 257 -2.64 5.29 -3.76
N ASN A 258 -2.84 4.70 -2.58
CA ASN A 258 -3.62 5.34 -1.53
C ASN A 258 -2.93 6.56 -0.93
N ALA A 259 -1.61 6.57 -0.86
CA ALA A 259 -0.82 7.69 -0.36
C ALA A 259 -0.90 8.88 -1.33
N LEU A 260 -0.50 8.68 -2.59
CA LEU A 260 -0.42 9.75 -3.57
C LEU A 260 -1.79 10.32 -3.97
N LEU A 261 -2.84 9.49 -4.07
CA LEU A 261 -4.19 10.02 -4.32
C LEU A 261 -4.64 10.99 -3.25
N ARG A 262 -4.37 10.69 -1.96
CA ARG A 262 -4.76 11.54 -0.83
C ARG A 262 -3.88 12.76 -0.65
N MET A 263 -2.67 12.74 -1.20
CA MET A 263 -1.76 13.89 -1.21
C MET A 263 -2.02 14.80 -2.41
N PHE A 264 -2.32 14.22 -3.59
CA PHE A 264 -2.32 14.95 -4.85
C PHE A 264 -3.69 15.41 -5.31
N ILE A 265 -4.77 14.86 -4.77
CA ILE A 265 -6.14 15.22 -5.12
C ILE A 265 -6.77 15.97 -3.95
N GLN A 266 -7.48 17.06 -4.23
CA GLN A 266 -8.23 17.80 -3.23
C GLN A 266 -9.28 16.89 -2.58
N MET A 267 -9.31 16.87 -1.25
CA MET A 267 -10.31 16.14 -0.49
C MET A 267 -11.31 17.09 0.17
N LYS A 268 -12.61 16.73 0.12
CA LYS A 268 -13.68 17.34 0.91
C LYS A 268 -14.19 16.31 1.92
N GLY A 269 -13.69 16.38 3.14
CA GLY A 269 -13.91 15.34 4.14
C GLY A 269 -13.18 14.05 3.78
N VAL A 270 -13.92 13.03 3.34
CA VAL A 270 -13.38 11.73 2.86
C VAL A 270 -13.50 11.57 1.35
N ASP A 271 -14.18 12.48 0.65
CA ASP A 271 -14.45 12.41 -0.77
C ASP A 271 -13.37 13.11 -1.59
N PHE A 272 -12.99 12.52 -2.73
CA PHE A 272 -12.06 13.09 -3.68
C PHE A 272 -12.76 14.03 -4.67
N VAL A 273 -12.16 15.18 -4.93
CA VAL A 273 -12.50 16.08 -6.03
C VAL A 273 -11.46 15.84 -7.13
N TYR A 274 -11.66 14.82 -7.96
CA TYR A 274 -10.64 14.27 -8.86
C TYR A 274 -10.10 15.28 -9.87
N GLU A 275 -10.95 16.15 -10.40
CA GLU A 275 -10.57 17.23 -11.30
C GLU A 275 -9.64 18.25 -10.64
N ASN A 276 -9.69 18.36 -9.31
CA ASN A 276 -8.85 19.25 -8.53
C ASN A 276 -7.63 18.47 -7.97
N ASN A 277 -6.55 18.46 -8.72
CA ASN A 277 -5.32 17.79 -8.37
C ASN A 277 -4.08 18.68 -8.60
N ILE A 278 -2.91 18.25 -8.15
CA ILE A 278 -1.68 19.06 -8.23
C ILE A 278 -1.30 19.44 -9.66
N ILE A 279 -1.60 18.59 -10.66
CA ILE A 279 -1.26 18.86 -12.07
C ILE A 279 -2.24 19.89 -12.63
N SER A 280 -3.55 19.69 -12.42
CA SER A 280 -4.56 20.67 -12.86
C SER A 280 -4.39 22.03 -12.19
N LEU A 281 -3.97 22.06 -10.92
CA LEU A 281 -3.66 23.29 -10.19
C LEU A 281 -2.47 24.02 -10.83
N ALA A 282 -1.35 23.34 -11.06
CA ALA A 282 -0.18 23.92 -11.68
C ALA A 282 -0.46 24.41 -13.12
N LYS A 283 -1.17 23.62 -13.93
CA LYS A 283 -1.55 24.02 -15.30
C LYS A 283 -2.45 25.24 -15.31
N GLN A 284 -3.48 25.29 -14.48
CA GLN A 284 -4.37 26.45 -14.40
C GLN A 284 -3.65 27.70 -13.86
N ALA A 285 -2.59 27.52 -13.05
CA ALA A 285 -1.70 28.58 -12.63
C ALA A 285 -0.68 29.01 -13.68
N GLY A 286 -0.68 28.41 -14.88
CA GLY A 286 0.18 28.78 -16.01
C GLY A 286 1.54 28.06 -16.04
N PHE A 287 1.77 27.05 -15.23
CA PHE A 287 2.99 26.23 -15.29
C PHE A 287 2.96 25.29 -16.50
N GLU A 288 4.13 25.04 -17.09
CA GLU A 288 4.35 23.93 -17.99
C GLU A 288 4.71 22.69 -17.18
N THR A 289 4.02 21.57 -17.44
CA THR A 289 4.07 20.39 -16.59
C THR A 289 4.68 19.20 -17.30
N PHE A 290 5.63 18.53 -16.62
CA PHE A 290 6.37 17.37 -17.11
C PHE A 290 6.23 16.23 -16.12
N TRP A 291 5.82 15.04 -16.60
CA TRP A 291 5.79 13.82 -15.78
C TRP A 291 6.74 12.79 -16.36
N ILE A 292 7.74 12.39 -15.60
CA ILE A 292 8.74 11.39 -15.98
C ILE A 292 8.72 10.29 -14.93
N SER A 293 8.36 9.07 -15.33
CA SER A 293 8.11 7.97 -14.39
C SER A 293 8.90 6.71 -14.73
N ASN A 294 9.51 6.12 -13.71
CA ASN A 294 10.05 4.76 -13.77
C ASN A 294 9.04 3.71 -13.25
N GLN A 295 7.87 4.14 -12.75
CA GLN A 295 6.73 3.25 -12.52
C GLN A 295 6.11 2.84 -13.86
N GLY A 296 5.52 1.63 -13.92
CA GLY A 296 4.93 1.11 -15.17
C GLY A 296 3.70 1.89 -15.63
N LEU A 297 3.61 2.13 -16.93
CA LEU A 297 2.34 2.44 -17.58
C LEU A 297 1.71 1.10 -17.99
N VAL A 298 0.57 0.74 -17.44
CA VAL A 298 -0.11 -0.54 -17.70
C VAL A 298 -1.29 -0.27 -18.65
N GLY A 299 -1.04 -0.10 -19.94
CA GLY A 299 -1.99 -0.10 -21.07
C GLY A 299 -3.42 0.44 -20.79
N GLU A 300 -4.46 -0.18 -21.37
CA GLU A 300 -5.89 0.17 -21.11
C GLU A 300 -6.31 0.08 -19.63
N TRP A 301 -5.40 -0.36 -18.76
CA TRP A 301 -5.58 -0.59 -17.34
C TRP A 301 -4.65 0.29 -16.50
N ASP A 302 -4.51 1.58 -16.86
CA ASP A 302 -3.68 2.54 -16.13
C ASP A 302 -3.97 2.54 -14.64
N THR A 303 -2.90 2.58 -13.83
CA THR A 303 -3.06 2.81 -12.38
C THR A 303 -3.68 4.19 -12.14
N PRO A 304 -4.38 4.40 -11.02
CA PRO A 304 -4.92 5.71 -10.68
C PRO A 304 -3.90 6.86 -10.76
N ILE A 305 -2.63 6.60 -10.44
CA ILE A 305 -1.54 7.59 -10.54
C ILE A 305 -1.11 7.82 -11.99
N ALA A 306 -1.10 6.78 -12.82
CA ALA A 306 -0.85 6.93 -14.26
C ALA A 306 -1.94 7.78 -14.93
N SER A 307 -3.21 7.64 -14.49
CA SER A 307 -4.31 8.50 -14.97
C SER A 307 -4.09 9.97 -14.62
N LEU A 308 -3.59 10.29 -13.42
CA LEU A 308 -3.21 11.68 -13.08
C LEU A 308 -2.11 12.20 -13.98
N SER A 309 -1.10 11.39 -14.28
CA SER A 309 0.02 11.78 -15.14
C SER A 309 -0.42 12.15 -16.57
N SER A 310 -1.59 11.62 -17.05
CA SER A 310 -2.13 11.94 -18.36
C SER A 310 -2.47 13.43 -18.54
N LEU A 311 -2.67 14.14 -17.44
CA LEU A 311 -2.96 15.59 -17.44
C LEU A 311 -1.73 16.45 -17.69
N ALA A 312 -0.50 15.95 -17.53
CA ALA A 312 0.72 16.70 -17.76
C ALA A 312 0.89 17.06 -19.24
N ASP A 313 1.48 18.23 -19.54
CA ASP A 313 1.73 18.68 -20.92
C ASP A 313 2.72 17.75 -21.62
N HIS A 314 3.73 17.26 -20.89
CA HIS A 314 4.73 16.32 -21.38
C HIS A 314 4.82 15.13 -20.43
N ARG A 315 4.88 13.92 -20.99
CA ARG A 315 4.98 12.71 -20.19
C ARG A 315 5.90 11.68 -20.81
N MET A 316 6.66 11.00 -19.96
CA MET A 316 7.51 9.88 -20.37
C MET A 316 7.49 8.80 -19.29
N PHE A 317 7.28 7.57 -19.70
CA PHE A 317 7.36 6.37 -18.86
C PHE A 317 8.51 5.50 -19.34
N MET A 318 9.39 5.11 -18.41
CA MET A 318 10.53 4.25 -18.71
C MET A 318 10.10 2.80 -18.97
N LYS A 319 8.92 2.40 -18.45
CA LYS A 319 8.32 1.08 -18.64
C LYS A 319 6.96 1.23 -19.29
N LEU A 320 6.81 0.73 -20.51
CA LEU A 320 5.57 0.83 -21.30
C LEU A 320 4.59 -0.33 -21.06
N GLY A 321 4.74 -1.10 -19.98
CA GLY A 321 3.81 -2.18 -19.63
C GLY A 321 3.90 -3.43 -20.52
N HIS A 322 4.84 -3.54 -21.44
CA HIS A 322 5.04 -4.75 -22.22
C HIS A 322 5.79 -5.81 -21.41
N TYR A 323 5.39 -7.07 -21.60
CA TYR A 323 5.92 -8.27 -20.94
C TYR A 323 7.46 -8.39 -21.00
N GLU A 324 8.09 -7.78 -21.99
CA GLU A 324 9.53 -7.83 -22.25
C GLU A 324 10.29 -6.55 -21.81
N SER A 325 9.64 -5.56 -21.17
CA SER A 325 10.34 -4.34 -20.77
C SER A 325 11.36 -4.68 -19.66
N LYS A 326 12.65 -4.49 -19.99
CA LYS A 326 13.75 -4.66 -19.05
C LYS A 326 13.56 -3.74 -17.84
N SER A 327 13.92 -4.19 -16.65
CA SER A 327 14.00 -3.33 -15.47
C SER A 327 14.94 -2.15 -15.78
N VAL A 328 14.45 -0.93 -15.63
CA VAL A 328 15.23 0.29 -15.77
C VAL A 328 15.50 0.84 -14.38
N TYR A 329 16.74 1.23 -14.11
CA TYR A 329 17.10 1.92 -12.87
C TYR A 329 16.61 3.37 -12.88
N ASP A 330 16.45 3.97 -11.71
CA ASP A 330 15.97 5.35 -11.58
C ASP A 330 16.94 6.37 -12.20
N SER A 331 18.22 6.05 -12.32
CA SER A 331 19.18 6.86 -13.10
C SER A 331 18.78 7.07 -14.55
N GLY A 332 17.99 6.16 -15.12
CA GLY A 332 17.41 6.31 -16.46
C GLY A 332 16.52 7.54 -16.63
N LEU A 333 15.94 8.07 -15.54
CA LEU A 333 15.12 9.29 -15.56
C LEU A 333 15.93 10.55 -15.88
N LEU A 334 17.26 10.53 -15.67
CA LEU A 334 18.13 11.70 -15.87
C LEU A 334 18.21 12.15 -17.33
N ALA A 335 18.21 11.20 -18.27
CA ALA A 335 18.30 11.55 -19.69
C ALA A 335 17.07 12.33 -20.19
N PRO A 336 15.82 11.83 -20.04
CA PRO A 336 14.64 12.59 -20.40
C PRO A 336 14.45 13.86 -19.56
N PHE A 337 14.87 13.87 -18.28
CA PHE A 337 14.86 15.09 -17.48
C PHE A 337 15.74 16.17 -18.08
N LYS A 338 17.00 15.84 -18.47
CA LYS A 338 17.92 16.77 -19.15
C LYS A 338 17.34 17.26 -20.48
N GLU A 339 16.73 16.38 -21.26
CA GLU A 339 16.10 16.73 -22.54
C GLU A 339 14.99 17.77 -22.33
N TYR A 340 14.03 17.49 -21.46
CA TYR A 340 12.92 18.42 -21.18
C TYR A 340 13.41 19.71 -20.52
N LEU A 341 14.40 19.64 -19.62
CA LEU A 341 14.97 20.83 -19.00
C LEU A 341 15.68 21.73 -20.04
N SER A 342 16.18 21.16 -21.15
CA SER A 342 16.84 21.91 -22.23
C SER A 342 15.87 22.71 -23.10
N LEU A 343 14.59 22.41 -23.06
CA LEU A 343 13.55 23.15 -23.81
C LEU A 343 13.52 24.62 -23.36
N PRO A 344 13.18 25.56 -24.29
CA PRO A 344 13.02 26.97 -23.93
C PRO A 344 11.96 27.18 -22.84
N ALA A 345 12.30 27.85 -21.78
CA ALA A 345 11.40 28.14 -20.67
C ALA A 345 10.73 29.51 -20.90
N THR A 346 9.50 29.52 -21.38
CA THR A 346 8.69 30.75 -21.59
C THR A 346 7.76 31.06 -20.42
N ARG A 347 7.57 30.10 -19.52
CA ARG A 347 6.74 30.15 -18.30
C ARG A 347 7.37 29.28 -17.21
N PRO A 348 6.99 29.41 -15.95
CA PRO A 348 7.45 28.51 -14.89
C PRO A 348 7.15 27.05 -15.24
N ARG A 349 8.06 26.15 -14.85
CA ARG A 349 7.97 24.71 -15.19
C ARG A 349 7.88 23.88 -13.93
N LEU A 350 7.08 22.81 -13.98
CA LEU A 350 6.96 21.80 -12.94
C LEU A 350 7.35 20.43 -13.52
N PHE A 351 8.46 19.89 -13.06
CA PHE A 351 8.91 18.54 -13.36
C PHE A 351 8.52 17.61 -12.21
N MET A 352 7.85 16.51 -12.52
CA MET A 352 7.53 15.45 -11.56
C MET A 352 8.28 14.18 -11.96
N LEU A 353 9.21 13.74 -11.11
CA LEU A 353 10.02 12.54 -11.29
C LEU A 353 9.53 11.46 -10.33
N HIS A 354 8.96 10.38 -10.85
CA HIS A 354 8.38 9.30 -10.05
C HIS A 354 9.27 8.06 -10.10
N LEU A 355 9.88 7.74 -8.94
CA LEU A 355 10.89 6.71 -8.79
C LEU A 355 10.27 5.33 -8.54
N VAL A 356 11.04 4.27 -8.80
CA VAL A 356 10.83 2.94 -8.23
C VAL A 356 11.52 2.83 -6.86
N GLY A 357 12.55 3.61 -6.60
CA GLY A 357 13.19 3.81 -5.32
C GLY A 357 13.51 2.53 -4.56
N SER A 358 13.01 2.47 -3.33
CA SER A 358 13.20 1.34 -2.41
C SER A 358 12.04 0.34 -2.42
N HIS A 359 11.36 0.17 -3.57
CA HIS A 359 10.32 -0.86 -3.71
C HIS A 359 10.91 -2.28 -3.51
N PRO A 360 10.30 -3.17 -2.72
CA PRO A 360 10.69 -4.58 -2.67
C PRO A 360 10.73 -5.21 -4.07
N LEU A 361 11.57 -6.11 -4.41
CA LEU A 361 12.80 -6.70 -3.99
C LEU A 361 14.00 -5.75 -4.14
N PHE A 362 14.60 -5.34 -3.06
CA PHE A 362 15.60 -4.28 -3.04
C PHE A 362 16.84 -4.57 -3.90
N GLU A 363 17.36 -5.82 -3.90
CA GLU A 363 18.51 -6.20 -4.72
C GLU A 363 18.30 -5.93 -6.22
N GLN A 364 17.07 -6.06 -6.71
CA GLN A 364 16.74 -5.85 -8.12
C GLN A 364 16.64 -4.36 -8.50
N ARG A 365 16.66 -3.46 -7.50
CA ARG A 365 16.66 -2.00 -7.68
C ARG A 365 18.06 -1.42 -7.72
N LEU A 366 19.08 -2.22 -7.37
CA LEU A 366 20.46 -1.76 -7.28
C LEU A 366 21.18 -1.80 -8.63
N GLU A 367 21.83 -0.70 -8.97
CA GLU A 367 22.70 -0.59 -10.16
C GLU A 367 24.04 -1.29 -9.96
N HIS A 368 24.45 -1.46 -8.70
CA HIS A 368 25.72 -2.05 -8.31
C HIS A 368 25.53 -3.14 -7.26
N PRO A 369 26.45 -4.10 -7.16
CA PRO A 369 26.41 -5.13 -6.12
C PRO A 369 26.29 -4.54 -4.72
N VAL A 370 25.63 -5.26 -3.81
CA VAL A 370 25.48 -4.85 -2.41
C VAL A 370 26.86 -4.73 -1.75
N HIS A 371 27.15 -3.55 -1.18
CA HIS A 371 28.39 -3.26 -0.48
C HIS A 371 28.21 -3.02 1.02
N TYR A 372 26.98 -2.75 1.48
CA TYR A 372 26.70 -2.67 2.90
C TYR A 372 26.65 -4.07 3.54
N ASN A 373 27.10 -4.16 4.78
CA ASN A 373 27.01 -5.37 5.60
C ASN A 373 26.21 -5.03 6.87
N TYR A 374 24.88 -4.97 6.73
CA TYR A 374 23.98 -4.61 7.80
C TYR A 374 22.98 -5.72 8.02
N TYR A 375 22.95 -6.32 9.17
CA TYR A 375 22.07 -7.40 9.62
C TYR A 375 21.97 -8.61 8.66
N ASN A 376 21.43 -8.45 7.45
CA ASN A 376 21.35 -9.44 6.38
C ASN A 376 21.34 -8.77 4.98
N THR A 377 21.34 -9.57 3.91
CA THR A 377 21.36 -9.06 2.53
C THR A 377 20.15 -8.20 2.20
N ASN A 378 18.95 -8.57 2.68
CA ASN A 378 17.72 -7.80 2.41
C ASN A 378 17.80 -6.37 2.96
N LEU A 379 18.18 -6.23 4.23
CA LEU A 379 18.32 -4.91 4.88
C LEU A 379 19.53 -4.14 4.32
N SER A 380 20.65 -4.82 4.02
CA SER A 380 21.81 -4.19 3.36
C SER A 380 21.42 -3.62 1.99
N SER A 381 20.64 -4.37 1.21
CA SER A 381 20.13 -3.92 -0.09
C SER A 381 19.18 -2.73 0.07
N TYR A 382 18.27 -2.77 1.05
CA TYR A 382 17.39 -1.64 1.34
C TYR A 382 18.15 -0.36 1.68
N ILE A 383 19.15 -0.44 2.56
CA ILE A 383 20.01 0.70 2.92
C ILE A 383 20.70 1.26 1.67
N GLN A 384 21.13 0.38 0.76
CA GLN A 384 21.79 0.78 -0.48
C GLN A 384 20.84 1.40 -1.51
N THR A 385 19.56 1.00 -1.56
CA THR A 385 18.57 1.70 -2.41
C THR A 385 18.34 3.14 -1.96
N ILE A 386 18.42 3.41 -0.65
CA ILE A 386 18.33 4.78 -0.10
C ILE A 386 19.56 5.59 -0.53
N GLU A 387 20.78 5.02 -0.45
CA GLU A 387 22.00 5.67 -0.93
C GLU A 387 21.92 5.96 -2.44
N GLN A 388 21.39 5.03 -3.22
CA GLN A 388 21.21 5.21 -4.66
C GLN A 388 20.24 6.36 -4.97
N THR A 389 19.17 6.50 -4.20
CA THR A 389 18.24 7.63 -4.30
C THR A 389 18.92 8.96 -3.93
N ASP A 390 19.72 8.98 -2.87
CA ASP A 390 20.49 10.17 -2.45
C ASP A 390 21.45 10.65 -3.56
N ARG A 391 22.16 9.73 -4.21
CA ARG A 391 23.02 10.01 -5.37
C ARG A 391 22.23 10.52 -6.58
N LEU A 392 21.05 9.96 -6.83
CA LEU A 392 20.18 10.45 -7.91
C LEU A 392 19.73 11.89 -7.66
N LEU A 393 19.37 12.22 -6.42
CA LEU A 393 19.02 13.59 -6.02
C LEU A 393 20.20 14.55 -6.18
N GLU A 394 21.43 14.12 -5.83
CA GLU A 394 22.65 14.88 -6.09
C GLU A 394 22.83 15.17 -7.60
N GLN A 395 22.68 14.16 -8.45
CA GLN A 395 22.79 14.32 -9.90
C GLN A 395 21.70 15.25 -10.49
N ILE A 396 20.47 15.17 -9.99
CA ILE A 396 19.38 16.10 -10.37
C ILE A 396 19.75 17.53 -9.96
N TYR A 397 20.25 17.71 -8.73
CA TYR A 397 20.69 19.00 -8.23
C TYR A 397 21.83 19.59 -9.08
N GLU A 398 22.86 18.81 -9.43
CA GLU A 398 23.96 19.22 -10.29
C GLU A 398 23.48 19.65 -11.69
N ILE A 399 22.52 18.91 -12.27
CA ILE A 399 21.92 19.26 -13.58
C ILE A 399 21.21 20.62 -13.50
N LEU A 400 20.44 20.86 -12.42
CA LEU A 400 19.75 22.12 -12.18
C LEU A 400 20.74 23.28 -11.97
N GLN A 401 21.77 23.08 -11.17
CA GLN A 401 22.84 24.06 -10.94
C GLN A 401 23.56 24.44 -12.25
N ALA A 402 23.86 23.45 -13.09
CA ALA A 402 24.53 23.69 -14.37
C ALA A 402 23.70 24.55 -15.33
N LYS A 403 22.37 24.52 -15.23
CA LYS A 403 21.45 25.32 -16.04
C LYS A 403 21.50 26.82 -15.69
N LYS A 404 21.97 27.18 -14.48
CA LYS A 404 22.07 28.59 -13.98
C LYS A 404 20.73 29.34 -13.99
N GLN A 405 19.63 28.63 -13.90
CA GLN A 405 18.29 29.17 -13.69
C GLN A 405 17.89 28.95 -12.23
N SER A 406 16.97 29.78 -11.72
CA SER A 406 16.43 29.59 -10.38
C SER A 406 15.58 28.34 -10.32
N PHE A 407 15.77 27.53 -9.28
CA PHE A 407 15.02 26.28 -9.11
C PHE A 407 14.68 26.00 -7.64
N SER A 408 13.66 25.17 -7.45
CA SER A 408 13.32 24.55 -6.19
C SER A 408 13.09 23.04 -6.40
N LEU A 409 13.79 22.20 -5.63
CA LEU A 409 13.70 20.74 -5.65
C LEU A 409 13.02 20.28 -4.38
N LEU A 410 11.88 19.60 -4.47
CA LEU A 410 11.18 18.95 -3.38
C LEU A 410 11.32 17.43 -3.52
N TYR A 411 11.80 16.76 -2.49
CA TYR A 411 11.85 15.30 -2.38
C TYR A 411 11.05 14.82 -1.18
N PHE A 412 10.22 13.80 -1.38
CA PHE A 412 9.59 13.02 -0.32
C PHE A 412 9.39 11.57 -0.77
N SER A 413 9.22 10.63 0.16
CA SER A 413 8.75 9.28 -0.18
C SER A 413 7.24 9.17 0.04
N ASP A 414 6.59 8.42 -0.82
CA ASP A 414 5.14 8.18 -0.79
C ASP A 414 4.68 7.45 0.48
N HIS A 415 5.40 6.40 0.90
CA HIS A 415 5.21 5.67 2.16
C HIS A 415 6.53 5.03 2.62
N GLY A 416 6.52 4.46 3.81
CA GLY A 416 7.58 3.60 4.31
C GLY A 416 7.18 2.12 4.31
N LEU A 417 7.92 1.31 5.06
CA LEU A 417 7.71 -0.14 5.18
C LEU A 417 7.66 -0.56 6.66
N GLU A 418 7.12 -1.73 6.91
CA GLU A 418 7.07 -2.36 8.23
C GLU A 418 8.08 -3.49 8.33
N THR A 419 8.69 -3.66 9.50
CA THR A 419 9.60 -4.77 9.78
C THR A 419 8.83 -6.07 9.93
N LYS A 420 9.25 -7.10 9.18
CA LYS A 420 8.76 -8.47 9.31
C LYS A 420 9.84 -9.38 9.87
N ASP A 421 9.43 -10.39 10.64
CA ASP A 421 10.32 -11.39 11.25
C ASP A 421 11.51 -10.80 12.02
N ARG A 422 11.28 -9.71 12.76
CA ARG A 422 12.28 -8.88 13.46
C ARG A 422 13.37 -9.67 14.19
N ASN A 423 13.02 -10.77 14.84
CA ASN A 423 13.94 -11.57 15.65
C ASN A 423 14.55 -12.75 14.87
N SER A 424 14.38 -12.80 13.56
CA SER A 424 14.87 -13.85 12.68
C SER A 424 16.08 -13.38 11.89
N PRO A 425 17.03 -14.28 11.55
CA PRO A 425 18.06 -13.98 10.54
C PRO A 425 17.49 -13.53 9.19
N ASN A 426 16.24 -13.88 8.90
CA ASN A 426 15.51 -13.54 7.68
C ASN A 426 14.64 -12.27 7.84
N ALA A 427 14.90 -11.45 8.85
CA ALA A 427 14.18 -10.19 9.02
C ALA A 427 14.21 -9.37 7.73
N SER A 428 13.08 -8.76 7.39
CA SER A 428 12.89 -8.04 6.14
C SER A 428 11.97 -6.84 6.33
N LEU A 429 11.85 -6.02 5.30
CA LEU A 429 10.90 -4.91 5.25
C LEU A 429 9.85 -5.18 4.17
N ALA A 430 8.59 -4.94 4.50
CA ALA A 430 7.47 -5.14 3.59
C ALA A 430 6.34 -4.14 3.89
N HIS A 431 5.33 -4.09 3.03
CA HIS A 431 4.13 -3.30 3.32
C HIS A 431 3.48 -3.70 4.65
N GLY A 432 3.02 -2.71 5.40
CA GLY A 432 2.37 -2.91 6.69
C GLY A 432 1.69 -1.64 7.17
N ILE A 433 1.14 -1.65 8.38
CA ILE A 433 0.36 -0.53 8.94
C ILE A 433 0.93 -0.01 10.27
N SER A 434 2.19 -0.32 10.58
CA SER A 434 2.87 0.29 11.72
C SER A 434 3.20 1.77 11.48
N LYS A 435 3.55 2.53 12.52
CA LYS A 435 3.94 3.94 12.39
C LYS A 435 5.05 4.17 11.38
N ALA A 436 6.02 3.25 11.30
CA ALA A 436 7.14 3.33 10.38
C ALA A 436 6.73 3.34 8.91
N SER A 437 5.61 2.69 8.55
CA SER A 437 5.06 2.70 7.20
C SER A 437 4.55 4.09 6.74
N PHE A 438 4.42 5.03 7.65
CA PHE A 438 3.92 6.39 7.36
C PHE A 438 4.97 7.48 7.61
N CYS A 439 6.03 7.19 8.37
CA CYS A 439 7.11 8.15 8.66
C CYS A 439 8.10 8.18 7.50
N VAL A 440 8.03 9.22 6.68
CA VAL A 440 8.80 9.32 5.43
C VAL A 440 9.70 10.58 5.40
N PRO A 441 10.78 10.59 4.60
CA PRO A 441 11.61 11.78 4.40
C PRO A 441 10.86 12.88 3.66
N PHE A 442 11.23 14.14 3.94
CA PHE A 442 10.75 15.31 3.23
C PHE A 442 11.81 16.42 3.25
N VAL A 443 12.23 16.86 2.06
CA VAL A 443 13.30 17.86 1.91
C VAL A 443 12.96 18.84 0.80
N ILE A 444 13.24 20.14 1.01
CA ILE A 444 13.23 21.14 -0.06
C ILE A 444 14.61 21.78 -0.17
N ILE A 445 15.11 21.88 -1.41
CA ILE A 445 16.39 22.49 -1.76
C ILE A 445 16.12 23.58 -2.80
N ASN A 446 16.47 24.81 -2.47
CA ASN A 446 16.32 25.95 -3.37
C ASN A 446 17.68 26.40 -3.91
N SER A 447 17.69 26.95 -5.12
CA SER A 447 18.92 27.47 -5.76
C SER A 447 19.60 28.61 -4.99
N ASP A 448 18.89 29.29 -4.11
CA ASP A 448 19.32 30.40 -3.27
C ASP A 448 19.48 30.05 -1.79
N ASP A 449 19.32 28.77 -1.42
CA ASP A 449 19.55 28.34 -0.05
C ASP A 449 21.02 28.52 0.35
N THR A 450 21.25 29.13 1.51
CA THR A 450 22.60 29.42 2.02
C THR A 450 23.03 28.52 3.18
N LEU A 451 22.06 27.86 3.84
CA LEU A 451 22.24 27.03 5.03
C LEU A 451 21.52 25.71 4.88
N HIS A 452 22.06 24.66 5.51
CA HIS A 452 21.32 23.45 5.83
C HIS A 452 20.47 23.70 7.09
N LYS A 453 19.17 23.43 7.03
CA LYS A 453 18.22 23.64 8.14
C LYS A 453 17.45 22.37 8.41
N GLU A 454 17.29 22.03 9.68
CA GLU A 454 16.40 20.97 10.12
C GLU A 454 15.22 21.58 10.89
N VAL A 455 14.00 21.15 10.54
CA VAL A 455 12.76 21.61 11.17
C VAL A 455 12.03 20.40 11.74
N HIS A 456 11.82 20.41 13.05
CA HIS A 456 11.13 19.34 13.78
C HIS A 456 9.68 19.75 14.06
N ILE A 457 8.78 19.35 13.17
CA ILE A 457 7.34 19.65 13.32
C ILE A 457 6.51 18.57 12.63
N SER A 458 5.44 18.13 13.30
CA SER A 458 4.52 17.16 12.71
C SER A 458 3.72 17.78 11.56
N LYS A 459 3.85 17.19 10.37
CA LYS A 459 3.12 17.58 9.16
C LYS A 459 2.46 16.38 8.51
N SER A 460 1.24 16.59 8.01
CA SER A 460 0.42 15.53 7.43
C SER A 460 0.39 15.62 5.90
N GLY A 461 0.57 14.50 5.23
CA GLY A 461 0.37 14.38 3.79
C GLY A 461 -1.04 14.78 3.32
N TYR A 462 -2.05 14.79 4.20
CA TYR A 462 -3.39 15.32 3.87
C TYR A 462 -3.41 16.82 3.56
N HIS A 463 -2.38 17.56 3.98
CA HIS A 463 -2.18 18.96 3.64
C HIS A 463 -1.13 19.18 2.56
N PHE A 464 -0.74 18.09 1.87
CA PHE A 464 0.29 18.19 0.83
C PHE A 464 -0.10 19.20 -0.25
N ILE A 465 -1.34 19.19 -0.73
CA ILE A 465 -1.80 20.10 -1.78
C ILE A 465 -1.82 21.57 -1.33
N ASP A 466 -2.09 21.84 -0.04
CA ASP A 466 -1.99 23.18 0.54
C ASP A 466 -0.54 23.70 0.49
N GLY A 467 0.40 22.87 0.97
CA GLY A 467 1.82 23.20 0.96
C GLY A 467 2.41 23.23 -0.44
N PHE A 468 1.94 22.39 -1.35
CA PHE A 468 2.33 22.38 -2.76
C PHE A 468 1.91 23.68 -3.47
N ALA A 469 0.69 24.15 -3.24
CA ALA A 469 0.24 25.44 -3.76
C ALA A 469 1.12 26.60 -3.25
N GLN A 470 1.42 26.60 -1.95
CA GLN A 470 2.31 27.60 -1.36
C GLN A 470 3.73 27.50 -1.93
N TRP A 471 4.27 26.28 -2.12
CA TRP A 471 5.58 26.05 -2.72
C TRP A 471 5.69 26.59 -4.15
N LEU A 472 4.62 26.48 -4.95
CA LEU A 472 4.53 27.04 -6.30
C LEU A 472 4.17 28.55 -6.33
N GLY A 473 3.90 29.18 -5.17
CA GLY A 473 3.46 30.56 -5.12
C GLY A 473 2.01 30.78 -5.59
N ILE A 474 1.14 29.77 -5.43
CA ILE A 474 -0.26 29.80 -5.85
C ILE A 474 -1.17 30.09 -4.65
N LYS A 475 -2.01 31.12 -4.74
CA LYS A 475 -3.10 31.38 -3.79
C LYS A 475 -4.43 30.99 -4.40
N GLU A 476 -5.07 29.97 -3.85
CA GLU A 476 -6.34 29.39 -4.28
C GLU A 476 -7.37 29.49 -3.14
N ASN A 477 -8.67 29.70 -3.46
CA ASN A 477 -9.70 29.97 -2.45
C ASN A 477 -10.10 28.77 -1.60
N GLY A 478 -10.02 27.55 -2.14
CA GLY A 478 -10.37 26.30 -1.46
C GLY A 478 -9.22 25.66 -0.69
N LEU A 479 -8.01 26.25 -0.75
CA LEU A 479 -6.81 25.76 -0.07
C LEU A 479 -6.41 26.67 1.10
N ASN A 480 -5.65 26.12 2.04
CA ASN A 480 -5.11 26.90 3.16
C ASN A 480 -3.94 27.77 2.70
N LYS A 481 -4.22 29.04 2.42
CA LYS A 481 -3.26 30.02 1.89
C LYS A 481 -2.10 30.35 2.83
N THR A 482 -2.18 29.98 4.11
CA THR A 482 -1.16 30.23 5.13
C THR A 482 -0.41 28.97 5.51
N TYR A 483 -0.76 27.82 4.91
CA TYR A 483 -0.08 26.57 5.20
C TYR A 483 1.36 26.60 4.73
N ASN A 484 2.26 26.11 5.58
CA ASN A 484 3.67 25.97 5.26
C ASN A 484 4.20 24.67 5.89
N PHE A 485 4.94 23.88 5.13
CA PHE A 485 5.49 22.61 5.60
C PHE A 485 6.45 22.78 6.79
N PHE A 486 7.11 23.92 6.92
CA PHE A 486 8.17 24.15 7.89
C PHE A 486 7.80 25.10 9.03
N SER A 487 6.54 25.53 9.10
CA SER A 487 6.11 26.50 10.11
C SER A 487 4.92 25.99 10.93
N PRO A 488 4.76 26.43 12.18
CA PRO A 488 3.56 26.17 12.98
C PRO A 488 2.27 26.63 12.29
N PRO A 489 1.13 26.02 12.66
CA PRO A 489 0.96 24.99 13.67
C PRO A 489 1.36 23.59 13.20
N ALA A 490 1.61 22.68 14.14
CA ALA A 490 1.71 21.24 13.86
C ALA A 490 0.35 20.70 13.41
N ASP A 491 0.37 19.72 12.51
CA ASP A 491 -0.85 19.10 12.01
C ASP A 491 -1.35 18.00 12.95
N SER A 492 -2.65 17.80 12.97
CA SER A 492 -3.26 16.59 13.53
C SER A 492 -3.02 15.41 12.58
N LEU A 493 -2.39 14.35 13.08
CA LEU A 493 -2.01 13.22 12.26
C LEU A 493 -3.08 12.13 12.27
N LYS A 494 -3.70 11.92 11.12
CA LYS A 494 -4.53 10.77 10.80
C LYS A 494 -3.94 10.05 9.59
N VAL A 495 -4.24 8.76 9.42
CA VAL A 495 -3.77 7.94 8.30
C VAL A 495 -4.88 7.04 7.80
N PHE A 496 -4.70 6.48 6.61
CA PHE A 496 -5.60 5.54 6.00
C PHE A 496 -4.98 4.14 5.97
N THR A 497 -5.61 3.20 6.66
CA THR A 497 -5.19 1.77 6.74
C THR A 497 -6.21 0.82 6.10
N GLY A 498 -7.15 1.37 5.32
CA GLY A 498 -8.43 0.79 4.93
C GLY A 498 -9.59 1.57 5.57
N GLU A 499 -9.30 2.17 6.73
CA GLU A 499 -10.15 3.11 7.44
C GLU A 499 -9.31 4.31 7.89
N TYR A 500 -9.95 5.45 8.18
CA TYR A 500 -9.27 6.61 8.73
C TYR A 500 -9.07 6.45 10.23
N VAL A 501 -7.82 6.35 10.65
CA VAL A 501 -7.45 6.17 12.06
C VAL A 501 -6.46 7.25 12.52
N PRO A 502 -6.44 7.60 13.82
CA PRO A 502 -5.38 8.46 14.37
C PRO A 502 -4.02 7.78 14.23
N PHE A 503 -3.00 8.49 13.74
CA PHE A 503 -1.63 7.96 13.65
C PHE A 503 -1.11 7.43 14.99
N ALA A 504 -1.47 8.11 16.09
CA ALA A 504 -1.06 7.70 17.44
C ALA A 504 -1.57 6.31 17.86
N SER A 505 -2.64 5.80 17.25
CA SER A 505 -3.20 4.47 17.54
C SER A 505 -2.45 3.32 16.89
N LEU A 506 -1.53 3.61 15.97
CA LEU A 506 -0.75 2.58 15.29
C LEU A 506 0.36 2.01 16.19
N THR A 507 0.75 0.76 15.90
CA THR A 507 1.86 0.08 16.57
C THR A 507 3.19 0.73 16.23
N GLU A 508 4.10 0.77 17.21
CA GLU A 508 5.49 1.17 16.99
C GLU A 508 6.24 0.09 16.21
N ASP A 509 7.15 0.52 15.35
CA ASP A 509 8.06 -0.35 14.62
C ASP A 509 9.42 0.35 14.47
N SER A 510 10.36 0.07 15.38
CA SER A 510 11.71 0.61 15.33
C SER A 510 12.57 -0.06 14.25
N ILE A 511 13.72 0.50 13.94
CA ILE A 511 14.73 -0.14 13.09
C ILE A 511 15.21 -1.47 13.68
N ILE A 512 15.75 -2.34 12.85
CA ILE A 512 16.51 -3.51 13.30
C ILE A 512 17.95 -3.07 13.50
N ASP A 513 18.47 -3.20 14.73
CA ASP A 513 19.86 -2.91 15.00
C ASP A 513 20.78 -3.93 14.32
N SER A 514 21.92 -3.46 13.80
CA SER A 514 22.97 -4.35 13.32
C SER A 514 23.40 -5.27 14.46
N LYS A 515 23.55 -6.54 14.23
CA LYS A 515 24.18 -7.44 15.21
C LYS A 515 25.58 -6.90 15.52
N LYS A 516 25.81 -6.53 16.77
CA LYS A 516 27.14 -6.24 17.29
C LYS A 516 28.03 -7.48 17.21
#